data_966848ab0ef3b243504c0a8bc9ff9d93
#
_entry.id   966848ab0ef3b243504c0a8bc9ff9d93
#
_cell.length_a   1.000
_cell.length_b   1.000
_cell.length_c   1.000
_cell.angle_alpha   90.00
_cell.angle_beta   90.00
_cell.angle_gamma   90.00
#
_symmetry.space_group_name_H-M   'P 1'
#
loop_
_entity.id
_entity.type
_entity.pdbx_description
1 polymer ?
#
loop_
_entity_poly.entity_id
_entity_poly.type
_entity_poly.pdbx_seq_one_letter_code
_entity_poly.pdbx_strand_id
1 'polypeptide(L)'
;LRETSYNKPELKTFVEDNLKKLTGEQKLAYDTVQSKIDKGEGGFIFMDAPGGTGKTFTSTVILANNRSNDKIALAVASTGIASSLLPGGTTAHRLFKLPLDLDKDEYPSCNIELGTPIARLLELCCLIVWDECTMTHKKALESVNRLLQDVRKNKRLFGGVVMLLTGDFRQTLP
;
A
#
# COMPACT_ATOMS: atom_id res chain seq x y z
N LEU A 1 -7.92 -16.05 5.91
CA LEU A 1 -7.25 -14.76 6.04
C LEU A 1 -8.27 -13.65 5.74
N ARG A 2 -8.31 -12.60 6.55
CA ARG A 2 -9.21 -11.44 6.39
C ARG A 2 -9.16 -10.84 4.98
N GLU A 3 -7.99 -10.88 4.35
CA GLU A 3 -7.71 -10.28 3.05
C GLU A 3 -8.32 -11.01 1.84
N THR A 4 -8.94 -12.17 2.05
CA THR A 4 -9.64 -12.93 1.01
C THR A 4 -11.14 -13.06 1.25
N SER A 5 -11.66 -12.50 2.36
CA SER A 5 -13.06 -12.65 2.78
C SER A 5 -13.91 -11.39 2.57
N TYR A 6 -13.54 -10.54 1.60
CA TYR A 6 -14.33 -9.37 1.24
C TYR A 6 -15.62 -9.75 0.50
N ASN A 7 -16.69 -8.97 0.72
CA ASN A 7 -17.93 -9.06 -0.05
C ASN A 7 -17.70 -8.49 -1.46
N LYS A 8 -17.33 -9.34 -2.41
CA LYS A 8 -16.98 -8.94 -3.78
C LYS A 8 -18.11 -8.25 -4.54
N PRO A 9 -19.38 -8.73 -4.50
CA PRO A 9 -20.48 -8.02 -5.15
C PRO A 9 -20.64 -6.59 -4.65
N GLU A 10 -20.54 -6.37 -3.35
CA GLU A 10 -20.62 -5.05 -2.73
C GLU A 10 -19.46 -4.16 -3.17
N LEU A 11 -18.23 -4.70 -3.21
CA LEU A 11 -17.06 -3.97 -3.70
C LEU A 11 -17.18 -3.61 -5.18
N LYS A 12 -17.71 -4.48 -6.03
CA LYS A 12 -17.95 -4.18 -7.45
C LYS A 12 -18.93 -3.03 -7.62
N THR A 13 -20.05 -3.05 -6.92
CA THR A 13 -21.02 -1.96 -6.91
C THR A 13 -20.37 -0.65 -6.44
N PHE A 14 -19.59 -0.71 -5.36
CA PHE A 14 -18.86 0.45 -4.86
C PHE A 14 -17.91 1.04 -5.92
N VAL A 15 -17.16 0.20 -6.63
CA VAL A 15 -16.23 0.64 -7.69
C VAL A 15 -17.00 1.29 -8.85
N GLU A 16 -18.06 0.65 -9.34
CA GLU A 16 -18.90 1.17 -10.43
C GLU A 16 -19.47 2.55 -10.10
N ASP A 17 -19.96 2.74 -8.87
CA ASP A 17 -20.57 3.99 -8.41
C ASP A 17 -19.53 5.11 -8.19
N ASN A 18 -18.31 4.76 -7.80
CA ASN A 18 -17.31 5.73 -7.39
C ASN A 18 -16.23 6.01 -8.45
N LEU A 19 -15.98 5.09 -9.37
CA LEU A 19 -15.01 5.30 -10.44
C LEU A 19 -15.33 6.53 -11.29
N LYS A 20 -16.59 6.76 -11.60
CA LYS A 20 -17.08 7.94 -12.34
C LYS A 20 -16.96 9.26 -11.57
N LYS A 21 -16.74 9.21 -10.26
CA LYS A 21 -16.57 10.40 -9.41
C LYS A 21 -15.11 10.84 -9.29
N LEU A 22 -14.16 10.03 -9.78
CA LEU A 22 -12.75 10.40 -9.77
C LEU A 22 -12.51 11.62 -10.67
N THR A 23 -11.76 12.60 -10.15
CA THR A 23 -11.27 13.72 -10.97
C THR A 23 -10.24 13.25 -11.99
N GLY A 24 -9.84 14.10 -12.94
CA GLY A 24 -8.85 13.72 -13.96
C GLY A 24 -7.54 13.21 -13.38
N GLU A 25 -7.00 13.86 -12.35
CA GLU A 25 -5.76 13.45 -11.69
C GLU A 25 -5.93 12.15 -10.89
N GLN A 26 -7.04 12.01 -10.18
CA GLN A 26 -7.37 10.80 -9.43
C GLN A 26 -7.57 9.61 -10.39
N LYS A 27 -8.22 9.83 -11.53
CA LYS A 27 -8.40 8.82 -12.57
C LYS A 27 -7.07 8.41 -13.18
N LEU A 28 -6.17 9.36 -13.43
CA LEU A 28 -4.81 9.07 -13.90
C LEU A 28 -4.04 8.19 -12.91
N ALA A 29 -4.11 8.51 -11.62
CA ALA A 29 -3.49 7.68 -10.58
C ALA A 29 -4.07 6.26 -10.56
N TYR A 30 -5.40 6.14 -10.62
CA TYR A 30 -6.09 4.86 -10.70
C TYR A 30 -5.63 4.04 -11.94
N ASP A 31 -5.67 4.64 -13.12
CA ASP A 31 -5.30 3.97 -14.37
C ASP A 31 -3.82 3.54 -14.37
N THR A 32 -2.95 4.38 -13.83
CA THR A 32 -1.51 4.07 -13.74
C THR A 32 -1.25 2.87 -12.82
N VAL A 33 -1.90 2.84 -11.65
CA VAL A 33 -1.77 1.71 -10.71
C VAL A 33 -2.29 0.43 -11.36
N GLN A 34 -3.49 0.46 -11.95
CA GLN A 34 -4.09 -0.72 -12.58
C GLN A 34 -3.25 -1.24 -13.74
N SER A 35 -2.74 -0.35 -14.59
CA SER A 35 -1.86 -0.73 -15.69
C SER A 35 -0.60 -1.46 -15.21
N LYS A 36 0.04 -0.96 -14.15
CA LYS A 36 1.23 -1.61 -13.57
C LYS A 36 0.92 -2.99 -12.97
N ILE A 37 -0.22 -3.11 -12.29
CA ILE A 37 -0.66 -4.40 -11.73
C ILE A 37 -0.95 -5.40 -12.85
N ASP A 38 -1.70 -5.00 -13.87
CA ASP A 38 -2.13 -5.88 -14.96
C ASP A 38 -0.95 -6.34 -15.83
N LYS A 39 0.06 -5.50 -16.01
CA LYS A 39 1.29 -5.83 -16.74
C LYS A 39 2.33 -6.57 -15.90
N GLY A 40 2.13 -6.68 -14.59
CA GLY A 40 3.11 -7.28 -13.66
C GLY A 40 4.44 -6.52 -13.58
N GLU A 41 4.42 -5.21 -13.86
CA GLU A 41 5.62 -4.37 -13.90
C GLU A 41 6.20 -4.09 -12.51
N GLY A 42 5.33 -4.02 -11.49
CA GLY A 42 5.74 -3.59 -10.15
C GLY A 42 6.15 -2.12 -10.09
N GLY A 43 6.94 -1.77 -9.07
CA GLY A 43 7.44 -0.42 -8.87
C GLY A 43 6.60 0.40 -7.89
N PHE A 44 6.88 1.70 -7.81
CA PHE A 44 6.10 2.57 -6.94
C PHE A 44 5.53 3.77 -7.69
N ILE A 45 4.42 4.27 -7.17
CA ILE A 45 3.76 5.50 -7.61
C ILE A 45 3.61 6.36 -6.37
N PHE A 46 4.00 7.61 -6.45
CA PHE A 46 3.78 8.58 -5.39
C PHE A 46 2.67 9.55 -5.77
N MET A 47 1.63 9.60 -4.94
CA MET A 47 0.52 10.55 -5.09
C MET A 47 0.70 11.68 -4.08
N ASP A 48 1.35 12.76 -4.52
CA ASP A 48 1.53 13.98 -3.73
C ASP A 48 0.36 14.92 -3.96
N ALA A 49 -0.36 15.21 -2.90
CA ALA A 49 -1.45 16.18 -2.96
C ALA A 49 -1.78 16.72 -1.57
N PRO A 50 -2.31 17.97 -1.48
CA PRO A 50 -2.75 18.55 -0.21
C PRO A 50 -3.77 17.68 0.52
N GLY A 51 -3.91 17.89 1.83
CA GLY A 51 -5.02 17.36 2.59
C GLY A 51 -6.37 17.74 1.97
N GLY A 52 -7.35 16.84 2.04
CA GLY A 52 -8.71 17.10 1.53
C GLY A 52 -8.88 16.99 0.01
N THR A 53 -7.88 16.56 -0.74
CA THR A 53 -7.95 16.40 -2.22
C THR A 53 -8.45 15.02 -2.68
N GLY A 54 -8.87 14.17 -1.74
CA GLY A 54 -9.42 12.87 -2.07
C GLY A 54 -8.39 11.75 -2.27
N LYS A 55 -7.16 11.86 -1.74
CA LYS A 55 -6.16 10.78 -1.77
C LYS A 55 -6.69 9.48 -1.19
N THR A 56 -7.25 9.53 0.01
CA THR A 56 -7.83 8.38 0.71
C THR A 56 -9.00 7.78 -0.07
N PHE A 57 -9.85 8.62 -0.66
CA PHE A 57 -10.95 8.18 -1.52
C PHE A 57 -10.43 7.43 -2.75
N THR A 58 -9.46 7.99 -3.47
CA THR A 58 -8.83 7.36 -4.63
C THR A 58 -8.20 6.01 -4.25
N SER A 59 -7.45 5.97 -3.15
CA SER A 59 -6.85 4.74 -2.61
C SER A 59 -7.91 3.68 -2.28
N THR A 60 -9.04 4.09 -1.70
CA THR A 60 -10.16 3.19 -1.37
C THR A 60 -10.77 2.58 -2.63
N VAL A 61 -10.97 3.36 -3.69
CA VAL A 61 -11.49 2.85 -4.97
C VAL A 61 -10.50 1.85 -5.60
N ILE A 62 -9.20 2.15 -5.58
CA ILE A 62 -8.15 1.27 -6.10
C ILE A 62 -8.10 -0.05 -5.32
N LEU A 63 -8.14 -0.01 -3.98
CA LEU A 63 -8.19 -1.19 -3.13
C LEU A 63 -9.42 -2.04 -3.43
N ALA A 64 -10.61 -1.41 -3.47
CA ALA A 64 -11.87 -2.08 -3.75
C ALA A 64 -11.86 -2.79 -5.11
N ASN A 65 -11.35 -2.13 -6.15
CA ASN A 65 -11.26 -2.73 -7.48
C ASN A 65 -10.40 -4.01 -7.47
N ASN A 66 -9.22 -3.97 -6.88
CA ASN A 66 -8.35 -5.14 -6.84
C ASN A 66 -8.93 -6.27 -5.99
N ARG A 67 -9.47 -5.96 -4.82
CA ARG A 67 -10.12 -6.93 -3.92
C ARG A 67 -11.36 -7.57 -4.54
N SER A 68 -12.16 -6.82 -5.28
CA SER A 68 -13.34 -7.35 -6.01
C SER A 68 -12.98 -8.32 -7.12
N ASN A 69 -11.74 -8.24 -7.63
CA ASN A 69 -11.19 -9.10 -8.67
C ASN A 69 -10.26 -10.21 -8.12
N ASP A 70 -10.49 -10.65 -6.89
CA ASP A 70 -9.75 -11.73 -6.25
C ASP A 70 -8.24 -11.47 -6.06
N LYS A 71 -7.81 -10.22 -6.14
CA LYS A 71 -6.42 -9.83 -5.89
C LYS A 71 -6.22 -9.44 -4.43
N ILE A 72 -5.07 -9.76 -3.88
CA ILE A 72 -4.69 -9.32 -2.53
C ILE A 72 -4.10 -7.92 -2.63
N ALA A 73 -4.80 -6.95 -2.06
CA ALA A 73 -4.40 -5.55 -1.98
C ALA A 73 -4.39 -5.09 -0.53
N LEU A 74 -3.23 -4.72 -0.03
CA LEU A 74 -3.01 -4.36 1.37
C LEU A 74 -3.03 -2.84 1.55
N ALA A 75 -3.52 -2.41 2.71
CA ALA A 75 -3.58 -1.00 3.08
C ALA A 75 -2.83 -0.76 4.39
N VAL A 76 -1.85 0.10 4.38
CA VAL A 76 -1.12 0.54 5.55
C VAL A 76 -1.05 2.06 5.62
N ALA A 77 -0.82 2.57 6.82
CA ALA A 77 -0.55 3.98 7.03
C ALA A 77 0.54 4.16 8.10
N SER A 78 1.13 5.35 8.13
CA SER A 78 2.18 5.67 9.10
C SER A 78 1.66 5.81 10.53
N THR A 79 0.36 6.16 10.68
CA THR A 79 -0.29 6.32 12.00
C THR A 79 -1.54 5.44 12.13
N GLY A 80 -1.94 5.16 13.38
CA GLY A 80 -3.18 4.42 13.66
C GLY A 80 -4.42 5.14 13.16
N ILE A 81 -4.48 6.46 13.31
CA ILE A 81 -5.62 7.27 12.85
C ILE A 81 -5.75 7.18 11.32
N ALA A 82 -4.67 7.41 10.59
CA ALA A 82 -4.69 7.33 9.12
C ALA A 82 -5.05 5.91 8.66
N SER A 83 -4.54 4.87 9.33
CA SER A 83 -4.86 3.48 8.97
C SER A 83 -6.34 3.13 9.13
N SER A 84 -7.04 3.74 10.09
CA SER A 84 -8.47 3.51 10.31
C SER A 84 -9.38 4.09 9.21
N LEU A 85 -8.86 5.02 8.42
CA LEU A 85 -9.57 5.62 7.29
C LEU A 85 -9.55 4.75 6.02
N LEU A 86 -8.65 3.78 5.97
CA LEU A 86 -8.53 2.85 4.85
C LEU A 86 -9.26 1.54 5.15
N PRO A 87 -10.11 1.02 4.25
CA PRO A 87 -10.77 -0.27 4.44
C PRO A 87 -9.76 -1.40 4.63
N GLY A 88 -9.84 -2.11 5.77
CA GLY A 88 -8.89 -3.16 6.14
C GLY A 88 -7.48 -2.65 6.46
N GLY A 89 -7.34 -1.35 6.70
CA GLY A 89 -6.05 -0.71 6.98
C GLY A 89 -5.47 -1.08 8.34
N THR A 90 -4.15 -1.07 8.41
CA THR A 90 -3.35 -1.24 9.63
C THR A 90 -2.12 -0.34 9.57
N THR A 91 -1.40 -0.20 10.66
CA THR A 91 -0.14 0.56 10.62
C THR A 91 0.96 -0.23 9.89
N ALA A 92 1.86 0.49 9.23
CA ALA A 92 3.04 -0.12 8.59
C ALA A 92 3.89 -0.89 9.59
N HIS A 93 4.08 -0.35 10.81
CA HIS A 93 4.79 -1.04 11.89
C HIS A 93 4.17 -2.39 12.24
N ARG A 94 2.84 -2.46 12.28
CA ARG A 94 2.14 -3.71 12.60
C ARG A 94 2.21 -4.72 11.45
N LEU A 95 1.97 -4.30 10.21
CA LEU A 95 1.97 -5.21 9.06
C LEU A 95 3.35 -5.77 8.79
N PHE A 96 4.36 -4.91 8.73
CA PHE A 96 5.73 -5.29 8.36
C PHE A 96 6.59 -5.67 9.55
N LYS A 97 6.06 -5.60 10.77
CA LYS A 97 6.81 -5.81 12.02
C LYS A 97 8.12 -5.00 12.05
N LEU A 98 7.99 -3.72 11.73
CA LEU A 98 9.10 -2.78 11.76
C LEU A 98 9.62 -2.60 13.19
N PRO A 99 10.95 -2.50 13.39
CA PRO A 99 11.49 -2.17 14.70
C PRO A 99 11.06 -0.77 15.14
N LEU A 100 10.86 -0.60 16.46
CA LEU A 100 10.46 0.70 17.02
C LEU A 100 11.57 1.74 16.91
N ASP A 101 12.82 1.31 17.00
CA ASP A 101 14.01 2.15 17.02
C ASP A 101 14.81 2.01 15.74
N LEU A 102 14.28 2.57 14.66
CA LEU A 102 14.92 2.52 13.32
C LEU A 102 16.29 3.19 13.27
N ASP A 103 16.56 4.14 14.15
CA ASP A 103 17.82 4.90 14.16
C ASP A 103 18.99 4.15 14.80
N LYS A 104 18.70 3.19 15.68
CA LYS A 104 19.73 2.44 16.43
C LYS A 104 20.50 1.45 15.55
N ASP A 105 19.95 1.05 14.43
CA ASP A 105 20.59 0.12 13.50
C ASP A 105 20.86 0.82 12.18
N GLU A 106 22.03 0.55 11.61
CA GLU A 106 22.38 1.05 10.27
C GLU A 106 21.48 0.42 9.19
N TYR A 107 21.16 -0.86 9.36
CA TYR A 107 20.35 -1.64 8.42
C TYR A 107 19.19 -2.34 9.15
N PRO A 108 18.19 -1.60 9.66
CA PRO A 108 17.10 -2.23 10.39
C PRO A 108 16.34 -3.21 9.50
N SER A 109 15.90 -4.32 10.07
CA SER A 109 15.16 -5.36 9.37
C SER A 109 13.77 -5.55 9.96
N CYS A 110 12.82 -5.93 9.10
CA CYS A 110 11.49 -6.34 9.53
C CYS A 110 11.54 -7.71 10.21
N ASN A 111 10.85 -7.86 11.32
CA ASN A 111 10.83 -9.13 12.09
C ASN A 111 9.75 -10.08 11.54
N ILE A 112 9.89 -10.49 10.28
CA ILE A 112 9.01 -11.45 9.61
C ILE A 112 9.85 -12.63 9.12
N GLU A 113 9.51 -13.82 9.62
CA GLU A 113 10.14 -15.06 9.18
C GLU A 113 9.48 -15.59 7.90
N LEU A 114 10.30 -16.12 7.00
CA LEU A 114 9.82 -16.80 5.77
C LEU A 114 8.97 -18.01 6.13
N GLY A 115 7.95 -18.29 5.33
CA GLY A 115 7.03 -19.40 5.55
C GLY A 115 5.89 -19.12 6.53
N THR A 116 5.88 -17.95 7.17
CA THR A 116 4.75 -17.54 8.03
C THR A 116 3.55 -17.08 7.19
N PRO A 117 2.32 -17.10 7.76
CA PRO A 117 1.13 -16.60 7.05
C PRO A 117 1.26 -15.17 6.55
N ILE A 118 1.92 -14.29 7.32
CA ILE A 118 2.14 -12.89 6.91
C ILE A 118 3.13 -12.82 5.74
N ALA A 119 4.21 -13.60 5.75
CA ALA A 119 5.15 -13.67 4.64
C ALA A 119 4.44 -14.17 3.37
N ARG A 120 3.57 -15.17 3.48
CA ARG A 120 2.77 -15.66 2.35
C ARG A 120 1.81 -14.61 1.80
N LEU A 121 1.19 -13.81 2.67
CA LEU A 121 0.35 -12.70 2.27
C LEU A 121 1.13 -11.67 1.45
N LEU A 122 2.32 -11.29 1.92
CA LEU A 122 3.21 -10.34 1.22
C LEU A 122 3.76 -10.91 -0.10
N GLU A 123 3.99 -12.21 -0.16
CA GLU A 123 4.40 -12.88 -1.40
C GLU A 123 3.32 -12.80 -2.48
N LEU A 124 2.06 -12.95 -2.11
CA LEU A 124 0.92 -13.03 -3.03
C LEU A 124 0.28 -11.68 -3.36
N CYS A 125 0.51 -10.63 -2.58
CA CYS A 125 -0.14 -9.36 -2.81
C CYS A 125 0.33 -8.70 -4.13
N CYS A 126 -0.61 -8.06 -4.81
CA CYS A 126 -0.33 -7.32 -6.06
C CYS A 126 -0.11 -5.83 -5.82
N LEU A 127 -0.65 -5.31 -4.72
CA LEU A 127 -0.68 -3.89 -4.37
C LEU A 127 -0.51 -3.70 -2.88
N ILE A 128 0.28 -2.71 -2.51
CA ILE A 128 0.32 -2.15 -1.16
C ILE A 128 0.10 -0.65 -1.26
N VAL A 129 -0.95 -0.17 -0.63
CA VAL A 129 -1.20 1.27 -0.44
C VAL A 129 -0.62 1.69 0.90
N TRP A 130 0.22 2.71 0.90
CA TRP A 130 0.82 3.27 2.12
C TRP A 130 0.46 4.74 2.24
N ASP A 131 -0.48 5.04 3.10
CA ASP A 131 -0.96 6.41 3.32
C ASP A 131 -0.10 7.15 4.35
N GLU A 132 0.00 8.46 4.17
CA GLU A 132 0.85 9.36 4.98
C GLU A 132 2.32 8.90 5.04
N CYS A 133 2.85 8.39 3.92
CA CYS A 133 4.21 7.87 3.87
C CYS A 133 5.29 8.93 4.07
N THR A 134 4.98 10.21 3.83
CA THR A 134 5.87 11.35 4.10
C THR A 134 6.23 11.51 5.59
N MET A 135 5.40 10.94 6.49
CA MET A 135 5.67 10.87 7.93
C MET A 135 6.55 9.67 8.32
N THR A 136 6.94 8.85 7.35
CA THR A 136 7.68 7.61 7.58
C THR A 136 9.18 7.85 7.48
N HIS A 137 9.93 7.28 8.42
CA HIS A 137 11.38 7.30 8.36
C HIS A 137 11.90 6.56 7.12
N LYS A 138 12.90 7.11 6.42
CA LYS A 138 13.50 6.51 5.22
C LYS A 138 13.90 5.04 5.41
N LYS A 139 14.53 4.71 6.55
CA LYS A 139 14.95 3.35 6.88
C LYS A 139 13.80 2.35 6.96
N ALA A 140 12.57 2.80 7.26
CA ALA A 140 11.38 1.93 7.25
C ALA A 140 11.06 1.48 5.82
N LEU A 141 11.05 2.40 4.84
CA LEU A 141 10.84 2.06 3.43
C LEU A 141 11.93 1.13 2.90
N GLU A 142 13.19 1.39 3.25
CA GLU A 142 14.32 0.53 2.88
C GLU A 142 14.21 -0.87 3.48
N SER A 143 13.76 -0.99 4.74
CA SER A 143 13.53 -2.28 5.41
C SER A 143 12.41 -3.06 4.75
N VAL A 144 11.31 -2.39 4.40
CA VAL A 144 10.18 -3.01 3.69
C VAL A 144 10.58 -3.44 2.28
N ASN A 145 11.40 -2.64 1.58
CA ASN A 145 11.93 -3.04 0.27
C ASN A 145 12.74 -4.35 0.36
N ARG A 146 13.66 -4.45 1.32
CA ARG A 146 14.44 -5.69 1.54
C ARG A 146 13.54 -6.88 1.88
N LEU A 147 12.59 -6.69 2.82
CA LEU A 147 11.64 -7.72 3.18
C LEU A 147 10.88 -8.25 1.96
N LEU A 148 10.31 -7.36 1.15
CA LEU A 148 9.54 -7.74 -0.03
C LEU A 148 10.39 -8.44 -1.08
N GLN A 149 11.63 -8.02 -1.28
CA GLN A 149 12.58 -8.71 -2.15
C GLN A 149 12.85 -10.14 -1.67
N ASP A 150 13.01 -10.34 -0.37
CA ASP A 150 13.30 -11.65 0.23
C ASP A 150 12.08 -12.58 0.16
N VAL A 151 10.91 -12.15 0.61
CA VAL A 151 9.69 -12.99 0.63
C VAL A 151 9.20 -13.32 -0.77
N ARG A 152 9.39 -12.42 -1.73
CA ARG A 152 8.97 -12.61 -3.13
C ARG A 152 10.06 -13.21 -4.01
N LYS A 153 11.27 -13.43 -3.45
CA LYS A 153 12.45 -13.93 -4.18
C LYS A 153 12.70 -13.15 -5.49
N ASN A 154 12.56 -11.84 -5.41
CA ASN A 154 12.61 -10.95 -6.56
C ASN A 154 13.40 -9.68 -6.18
N LYS A 155 14.50 -9.42 -6.86
CA LYS A 155 15.40 -8.29 -6.59
C LYS A 155 14.90 -6.95 -7.13
N ARG A 156 13.79 -6.94 -7.87
CA ARG A 156 13.18 -5.67 -8.32
C ARG A 156 12.74 -4.84 -7.12
N LEU A 157 12.56 -3.55 -7.34
CA LEU A 157 12.10 -2.62 -6.29
C LEU A 157 10.81 -3.16 -5.65
N PHE A 158 10.80 -3.21 -4.32
CA PHE A 158 9.73 -3.80 -3.49
C PHE A 158 9.34 -5.23 -3.90
N GLY A 159 10.30 -6.03 -4.40
CA GLY A 159 10.04 -7.40 -4.82
C GLY A 159 9.06 -7.50 -6.00
N GLY A 160 8.88 -6.44 -6.78
CA GLY A 160 7.99 -6.40 -7.92
C GLY A 160 6.50 -6.21 -7.58
N VAL A 161 6.14 -5.92 -6.34
CA VAL A 161 4.79 -5.47 -6.00
C VAL A 161 4.59 -4.00 -6.40
N VAL A 162 3.37 -3.60 -6.70
CA VAL A 162 3.05 -2.19 -6.90
C VAL A 162 2.83 -1.51 -5.56
N MET A 163 3.63 -0.47 -5.28
CA MET A 163 3.50 0.37 -4.10
C MET A 163 2.85 1.69 -4.48
N LEU A 164 1.68 1.97 -3.94
CA LEU A 164 1.06 3.29 -4.01
C LEU A 164 1.36 4.03 -2.71
N LEU A 165 2.25 4.99 -2.78
CA LEU A 165 2.61 5.85 -1.66
C LEU A 165 1.80 7.14 -1.76
N THR A 166 1.13 7.53 -0.68
CA THR A 166 0.38 8.78 -0.64
C THR A 166 0.86 9.67 0.49
N GLY A 167 0.80 10.96 0.30
CA GLY A 167 1.23 11.92 1.30
C GLY A 167 1.12 13.36 0.83
N ASP A 168 1.59 14.27 1.67
CA ASP A 168 1.70 15.69 1.38
C ASP A 168 3.07 16.18 1.84
N PHE A 169 3.97 16.40 0.91
CA PHE A 169 5.32 16.88 1.22
C PHE A 169 5.36 18.25 1.90
N ARG A 170 4.32 19.08 1.70
CA ARG A 170 4.24 20.38 2.34
C ARG A 170 4.05 20.31 3.85
N GLN A 171 3.51 19.19 4.36
CA GLN A 171 3.35 18.95 5.79
C GLN A 171 4.64 18.52 6.48
N THR A 172 5.67 18.16 5.73
CA THR A 172 6.94 17.63 6.26
C THR A 172 8.09 18.63 6.21
N LEU A 173 7.89 19.77 5.58
CA LEU A 173 8.89 20.85 5.56
C LEU A 173 8.79 21.69 6.83
N PRO A 174 9.93 22.00 7.47
CA PRO A 174 9.96 22.90 8.64
C PRO A 174 9.56 24.33 8.26
#